data_04ae589c08a9c0ed09327fdb0632f020
#
_entry.id   04ae589c08a9c0ed09327fdb0632f020
#
_cell.length_a   1.000
_cell.length_b   1.000
_cell.length_c   1.000
_cell.angle_alpha   90.00
_cell.angle_beta   90.00
_cell.angle_gamma   90.00
#
_symmetry.space_group_name_H-M   'P 1'
#
loop_
_entity.id
_entity.type
_entity.pdbx_description
1 polymer ?
#
loop_
_entity_poly.entity_id
_entity_poly.type
_entity_poly.pdbx_seq_one_letter_code
_entity_poly.pdbx_strand_id
1 'polypeptide(L)'
;MRQGCYKLKQDNMNQKKISQEYEKAIQYIYELMKSGELTIGSRLPTERALAETLGIGRNSTREALSIMHGMGLIERRQGSGNYISENVGQSIKQTILMMIALKTVTKREVCEFRRMMEKSVCNAVIHTGLTKEQRERLESMVNQMSMVIGENLVDTDKAFHEELIADTGNNLWITLMEAVVEVYREWIDYVIKHADGIKKKKLLKTHEMIYDSLIKKDIETLNAAIDEHYDIIEELLG
;
A
#
# COMPACT_ATOMS: atom_id res chain seq x y z
N MET A 1 15.90 8.92 -49.92
CA MET A 1 14.95 7.97 -49.27
C MET A 1 15.57 6.70 -48.67
N ARG A 2 16.66 6.10 -49.19
CA ARG A 2 17.24 4.85 -48.65
C ARG A 2 17.97 4.98 -47.30
N GLN A 3 18.59 6.14 -46.99
CA GLN A 3 19.34 6.35 -45.72
C GLN A 3 18.43 6.47 -44.48
N GLY A 4 17.22 7.05 -44.61
CA GLY A 4 16.27 7.18 -43.51
C GLY A 4 15.67 5.81 -43.05
N CYS A 5 15.46 4.91 -44.00
CA CYS A 5 14.91 3.58 -43.72
C CYS A 5 15.92 2.66 -43.04
N TYR A 6 17.22 2.81 -43.30
CA TYR A 6 18.29 2.08 -42.65
C TYR A 6 18.48 2.53 -41.18
N LYS A 7 18.39 3.84 -40.94
CA LYS A 7 18.52 4.41 -39.59
C LYS A 7 17.37 3.95 -38.68
N LEU A 8 16.14 4.00 -39.19
CA LEU A 8 14.93 3.51 -38.45
C LEU A 8 15.00 2.00 -38.14
N LYS A 9 15.54 1.18 -39.03
CA LYS A 9 15.74 -0.27 -38.76
C LYS A 9 16.84 -0.54 -37.73
N GLN A 10 17.94 0.22 -37.77
CA GLN A 10 19.00 0.13 -36.77
C GLN A 10 18.51 0.60 -35.38
N ASP A 11 17.76 1.70 -35.32
CA ASP A 11 17.18 2.21 -34.07
C ASP A 11 16.19 1.21 -33.49
N ASN A 12 15.33 0.60 -34.29
CA ASN A 12 14.39 -0.44 -33.83
C ASN A 12 15.11 -1.73 -33.37
N MET A 13 16.18 -2.14 -34.04
CA MET A 13 16.99 -3.30 -33.61
C MET A 13 17.73 -3.01 -32.30
N ASN A 14 18.29 -1.80 -32.14
CA ASN A 14 18.93 -1.40 -30.90
C ASN A 14 17.95 -1.29 -29.75
N GLN A 15 16.77 -0.71 -29.95
CA GLN A 15 15.72 -0.65 -28.94
C GLN A 15 15.25 -2.05 -28.50
N LYS A 16 15.06 -2.97 -29.45
CA LYS A 16 14.69 -4.35 -29.16
C LYS A 16 15.79 -5.10 -28.39
N LYS A 17 17.05 -4.85 -28.69
CA LYS A 17 18.21 -5.43 -27.98
C LYS A 17 18.32 -4.88 -26.56
N ILE A 18 18.16 -3.58 -26.37
CA ILE A 18 18.17 -2.93 -25.05
C ILE A 18 17.01 -3.45 -24.20
N SER A 19 15.80 -3.59 -24.77
CA SER A 19 14.65 -4.19 -24.10
C SER A 19 14.95 -5.58 -23.54
N GLN A 20 15.55 -6.45 -24.32
CA GLN A 20 15.93 -7.80 -23.90
C GLN A 20 17.05 -7.80 -22.83
N GLU A 21 17.98 -6.86 -22.87
CA GLU A 21 19.07 -6.78 -21.90
C GLU A 21 18.61 -6.30 -20.53
N TYR A 22 17.74 -5.27 -20.42
CA TYR A 22 17.24 -4.84 -19.11
C TYR A 22 16.29 -5.88 -18.49
N GLU A 23 15.45 -6.53 -19.29
CA GLU A 23 14.61 -7.62 -18.83
C GLU A 23 15.44 -8.77 -18.23
N LYS A 24 16.57 -9.11 -18.87
CA LYS A 24 17.52 -10.10 -18.35
C LYS A 24 18.08 -9.69 -16.98
N ALA A 25 18.38 -8.40 -16.78
CA ALA A 25 18.86 -7.90 -15.50
C ALA A 25 17.78 -7.95 -14.41
N ILE A 26 16.55 -7.56 -14.73
CA ILE A 26 15.40 -7.65 -13.82
C ILE A 26 15.17 -9.11 -13.40
N GLN A 27 15.13 -10.02 -14.38
CA GLN A 27 14.93 -11.45 -14.13
C GLN A 27 16.03 -12.04 -13.25
N TYR A 28 17.29 -11.68 -13.48
CA TYR A 28 18.41 -12.13 -12.66
C TYR A 28 18.27 -11.68 -11.20
N ILE A 29 17.94 -10.41 -10.96
CA ILE A 29 17.70 -9.89 -9.60
C ILE A 29 16.50 -10.60 -8.96
N TYR A 30 15.43 -10.86 -9.72
CA TYR A 30 14.30 -11.63 -9.25
C TYR A 30 14.67 -13.04 -8.80
N GLU A 31 15.53 -13.75 -9.57
CA GLU A 31 16.00 -15.08 -9.19
C GLU A 31 16.88 -15.04 -7.93
N LEU A 32 17.69 -13.97 -7.73
CA LEU A 32 18.45 -13.80 -6.50
C LEU A 32 17.53 -13.56 -5.29
N MET A 33 16.42 -12.84 -5.48
CA MET A 33 15.40 -12.67 -4.41
C MET A 33 14.70 -14.02 -4.14
N LYS A 34 14.34 -14.75 -5.16
CA LYS A 34 13.67 -16.05 -5.06
C LYS A 34 14.54 -17.12 -4.40
N SER A 35 15.86 -17.11 -4.66
CA SER A 35 16.81 -18.01 -4.02
C SER A 35 17.13 -17.64 -2.56
N GLY A 36 16.73 -16.44 -2.11
CA GLY A 36 17.06 -15.92 -0.78
C GLY A 36 18.44 -15.27 -0.67
N GLU A 37 19.20 -15.17 -1.78
CA GLU A 37 20.48 -14.45 -1.81
C GLU A 37 20.30 -12.95 -1.60
N LEU A 38 19.17 -12.39 -2.08
CA LEU A 38 18.74 -11.04 -1.81
C LEU A 38 17.42 -11.06 -1.02
N THR A 39 17.42 -10.43 0.13
CA THR A 39 16.24 -10.25 0.99
C THR A 39 15.92 -8.77 1.14
N ILE A 40 14.81 -8.42 1.77
CA ILE A 40 14.45 -7.04 2.09
C ILE A 40 15.62 -6.36 2.81
N GLY A 41 15.97 -5.14 2.37
CA GLY A 41 17.11 -4.37 2.88
C GLY A 41 18.49 -4.81 2.38
N SER A 42 18.58 -5.92 1.61
CA SER A 42 19.86 -6.35 1.01
C SER A 42 20.36 -5.34 -0.01
N ARG A 43 21.69 -5.13 0.02
CA ARG A 43 22.36 -4.32 -1.00
C ARG A 43 22.48 -5.10 -2.31
N LEU A 44 22.07 -4.49 -3.43
CA LEU A 44 22.25 -5.07 -4.75
C LEU A 44 23.71 -5.01 -5.20
N PRO A 45 24.13 -5.94 -6.09
CA PRO A 45 25.38 -5.80 -6.81
C PRO A 45 25.42 -4.46 -7.58
N THR A 46 26.62 -3.90 -7.75
CA THR A 46 26.79 -2.64 -8.47
C THR A 46 26.39 -2.76 -9.94
N GLU A 47 26.01 -1.62 -10.58
CA GLU A 47 25.73 -1.58 -12.03
C GLU A 47 26.83 -2.26 -12.84
N ARG A 48 28.10 -2.06 -12.46
CA ARG A 48 29.24 -2.67 -13.13
C ARG A 48 29.26 -4.19 -12.95
N ALA A 49 29.08 -4.66 -11.73
CA ALA A 49 29.11 -6.08 -11.44
C ALA A 49 27.96 -6.81 -12.15
N LEU A 50 26.74 -6.24 -12.15
CA LEU A 50 25.59 -6.79 -12.87
C LEU A 50 25.86 -6.85 -14.38
N ALA A 51 26.41 -5.79 -14.96
CA ALA A 51 26.74 -5.74 -16.40
C ALA A 51 27.77 -6.80 -16.78
N GLU A 52 28.83 -6.96 -15.97
CA GLU A 52 29.88 -7.96 -16.16
C GLU A 52 29.33 -9.39 -16.02
N THR A 53 28.57 -9.67 -14.95
CA THR A 53 27.97 -11.00 -14.69
C THR A 53 27.03 -11.44 -15.80
N LEU A 54 26.22 -10.52 -16.32
CA LEU A 54 25.18 -10.84 -17.31
C LEU A 54 25.64 -10.68 -18.75
N GLY A 55 26.81 -10.12 -19.00
CA GLY A 55 27.31 -9.82 -20.34
C GLY A 55 26.43 -8.81 -21.10
N ILE A 56 25.90 -7.80 -20.41
CA ILE A 56 25.00 -6.77 -20.95
C ILE A 56 25.62 -5.37 -20.83
N GLY A 57 25.02 -4.39 -21.51
CA GLY A 57 25.47 -2.99 -21.46
C GLY A 57 25.18 -2.36 -20.09
N ARG A 58 26.09 -1.46 -19.63
CA ARG A 58 25.84 -0.66 -18.39
C ARG A 58 24.57 0.19 -18.47
N ASN A 59 24.24 0.68 -19.66
CA ASN A 59 23.02 1.47 -19.86
C ASN A 59 21.77 0.61 -19.63
N SER A 60 21.75 -0.62 -20.16
CA SER A 60 20.66 -1.58 -19.95
C SER A 60 20.53 -1.97 -18.47
N THR A 61 21.67 -2.15 -17.76
CA THR A 61 21.67 -2.42 -16.31
C THR A 61 21.10 -1.22 -15.53
N ARG A 62 21.50 0.01 -15.88
CA ARG A 62 20.96 1.21 -15.24
C ARG A 62 19.48 1.39 -15.50
N GLU A 63 19.02 1.06 -16.69
CA GLU A 63 17.60 1.10 -17.06
C GLU A 63 16.81 0.09 -16.24
N ALA A 64 17.29 -1.16 -16.13
CA ALA A 64 16.69 -2.18 -15.26
C ALA A 64 16.51 -1.69 -13.81
N LEU A 65 17.58 -1.15 -13.21
CA LEU A 65 17.55 -0.61 -11.87
C LEU A 65 16.63 0.62 -11.75
N SER A 66 16.50 1.43 -12.80
CA SER A 66 15.58 2.57 -12.82
C SER A 66 14.12 2.12 -12.88
N ILE A 67 13.82 1.10 -13.66
CA ILE A 67 12.49 0.48 -13.73
C ILE A 67 12.13 -0.11 -12.37
N MET A 68 13.01 -0.93 -11.77
CA MET A 68 12.77 -1.53 -10.45
C MET A 68 12.60 -0.48 -9.35
N HIS A 69 13.34 0.62 -9.42
CA HIS A 69 13.19 1.76 -8.51
C HIS A 69 11.81 2.44 -8.71
N GLY A 70 11.40 2.68 -9.96
CA GLY A 70 10.08 3.22 -10.28
C GLY A 70 8.93 2.32 -9.82
N MET A 71 9.14 1.01 -9.81
CA MET A 71 8.20 0.02 -9.24
C MET A 71 8.22 -0.05 -7.71
N GLY A 72 9.14 0.68 -7.04
CA GLY A 72 9.31 0.63 -5.59
C GLY A 72 9.94 -0.68 -5.07
N LEU A 73 10.48 -1.53 -5.95
CA LEU A 73 11.13 -2.79 -5.58
C LEU A 73 12.53 -2.58 -5.02
N ILE A 74 13.18 -1.50 -5.40
CA ILE A 74 14.49 -1.09 -4.89
C ILE A 74 14.49 0.38 -4.51
N GLU A 75 15.35 0.73 -3.58
CA GLU A 75 15.63 2.11 -3.17
C GLU A 75 17.07 2.50 -3.46
N ARG A 76 17.29 3.77 -3.80
CA ARG A 76 18.62 4.34 -4.00
C ARG A 76 19.04 5.07 -2.74
N ARG A 77 20.15 4.63 -2.12
CA ARG A 77 20.77 5.34 -1.00
C ARG A 77 21.99 6.10 -1.53
N GLN A 78 21.94 7.43 -1.45
CA GLN A 78 22.98 8.31 -2.00
C GLN A 78 24.37 7.91 -1.48
N GLY A 79 25.35 7.74 -2.38
CA GLY A 79 26.71 7.33 -2.05
C GLY A 79 26.85 5.87 -1.61
N SER A 80 25.78 5.13 -1.41
CA SER A 80 25.81 3.76 -0.88
C SER A 80 25.38 2.69 -1.92
N GLY A 81 24.45 3.00 -2.83
CA GLY A 81 24.02 2.11 -3.90
C GLY A 81 22.52 1.83 -3.91
N ASN A 82 22.14 0.71 -4.52
CA ASN A 82 20.76 0.24 -4.57
C ASN A 82 20.53 -0.87 -3.56
N TYR A 83 19.33 -0.89 -2.96
CA TYR A 83 18.92 -1.86 -1.93
C TYR A 83 17.53 -2.40 -2.27
N ILE A 84 17.23 -3.63 -1.89
CA ILE A 84 15.87 -4.17 -1.94
C ILE A 84 15.00 -3.33 -0.99
N SER A 85 13.88 -2.81 -1.50
CA SER A 85 13.01 -1.90 -0.76
C SER A 85 12.32 -2.60 0.41
N GLU A 86 12.22 -1.90 1.52
CA GLU A 86 11.40 -2.29 2.68
C GLU A 86 9.94 -1.88 2.52
N ASN A 87 9.65 -0.95 1.58
CA ASN A 87 8.32 -0.38 1.41
C ASN A 87 7.84 -0.46 -0.05
N VAL A 88 7.40 -1.66 -0.44
CA VAL A 88 6.79 -1.89 -1.77
C VAL A 88 5.43 -1.17 -1.90
N GLY A 89 4.72 -0.95 -0.81
CA GLY A 89 3.42 -0.27 -0.76
C GLY A 89 3.47 1.18 -1.27
N GLN A 90 4.63 1.83 -1.19
CA GLN A 90 4.79 3.22 -1.64
C GLN A 90 4.49 3.41 -3.14
N SER A 91 4.87 2.46 -4.00
CA SER A 91 4.58 2.54 -5.44
C SER A 91 3.09 2.32 -5.74
N ILE A 92 2.44 1.47 -4.96
CA ILE A 92 0.97 1.25 -5.03
C ILE A 92 0.24 2.54 -4.68
N LYS A 93 0.62 3.19 -3.57
CA LYS A 93 0.10 4.50 -3.17
C LYS A 93 0.24 5.53 -4.30
N GLN A 94 1.43 5.68 -4.89
CA GLN A 94 1.67 6.63 -5.98
C GLN A 94 0.81 6.32 -7.20
N THR A 95 0.63 5.05 -7.53
CA THR A 95 -0.24 4.61 -8.63
C THR A 95 -1.69 5.02 -8.37
N ILE A 96 -2.22 4.78 -7.17
CA ILE A 96 -3.60 5.17 -6.80
C ILE A 96 -3.76 6.69 -6.88
N LEU A 97 -2.81 7.48 -6.34
CA LEU A 97 -2.85 8.94 -6.41
C LEU A 97 -2.85 9.45 -7.85
N MET A 98 -2.07 8.82 -8.74
CA MET A 98 -2.07 9.16 -10.17
C MET A 98 -3.41 8.82 -10.84
N MET A 99 -4.01 7.67 -10.54
CA MET A 99 -5.34 7.29 -11.05
C MET A 99 -6.42 8.29 -10.62
N ILE A 100 -6.35 8.78 -9.38
CA ILE A 100 -7.26 9.83 -8.88
C ILE A 100 -7.02 11.15 -9.62
N ALA A 101 -5.77 11.57 -9.79
CA ALA A 101 -5.42 12.79 -10.50
C ALA A 101 -5.86 12.76 -11.98
N LEU A 102 -5.77 11.60 -12.62
CA LEU A 102 -6.25 11.36 -13.98
C LEU A 102 -7.78 11.16 -14.06
N LYS A 103 -8.48 11.15 -12.93
CA LYS A 103 -9.94 10.91 -12.84
C LYS A 103 -10.36 9.53 -13.38
N THR A 104 -9.47 8.55 -13.40
CA THR A 104 -9.78 7.16 -13.75
C THR A 104 -10.31 6.38 -12.55
N VAL A 105 -10.06 6.89 -11.33
CA VAL A 105 -10.61 6.40 -10.06
C VAL A 105 -11.09 7.61 -9.26
N THR A 106 -12.24 7.48 -8.64
CA THR A 106 -12.85 8.51 -7.78
C THR A 106 -12.56 8.24 -6.31
N LYS A 107 -12.68 9.26 -5.47
CA LYS A 107 -12.60 9.13 -4.01
C LYS A 107 -13.64 8.14 -3.48
N ARG A 108 -14.84 8.17 -4.05
CA ARG A 108 -15.93 7.27 -3.69
C ARG A 108 -15.56 5.81 -3.93
N GLU A 109 -14.99 5.49 -5.10
CA GLU A 109 -14.56 4.12 -5.41
C GLU A 109 -13.46 3.62 -4.47
N VAL A 110 -12.54 4.50 -4.03
CA VAL A 110 -11.56 4.16 -2.98
C VAL A 110 -12.25 3.91 -1.64
N CYS A 111 -13.25 4.70 -1.28
CA CYS A 111 -14.05 4.52 -0.05
C CYS A 111 -14.81 3.20 -0.08
N GLU A 112 -15.51 2.90 -1.18
CA GLU A 112 -16.21 1.63 -1.40
C GLU A 112 -15.26 0.43 -1.33
N PHE A 113 -14.07 0.53 -1.94
CA PHE A 113 -13.04 -0.51 -1.85
C PHE A 113 -12.61 -0.75 -0.40
N ARG A 114 -12.32 0.31 0.37
CA ARG A 114 -11.96 0.19 1.79
C ARG A 114 -13.05 -0.49 2.60
N ARG A 115 -14.31 -0.05 2.45
CA ARG A 115 -15.49 -0.65 3.10
C ARG A 115 -15.54 -2.16 2.91
N MET A 116 -15.39 -2.62 1.66
CA MET A 116 -15.43 -4.04 1.33
C MET A 116 -14.24 -4.80 1.89
N MET A 117 -13.05 -4.22 1.79
CA MET A 117 -11.83 -4.84 2.32
C MET A 117 -11.87 -4.92 3.84
N GLU A 118 -12.35 -3.90 4.54
CA GLU A 118 -12.44 -3.92 6.00
C GLU A 118 -13.40 -4.98 6.51
N LYS A 119 -14.56 -5.16 5.85
CA LYS A 119 -15.44 -6.30 6.14
C LYS A 119 -14.71 -7.63 5.98
N SER A 120 -13.93 -7.79 4.91
CA SER A 120 -13.17 -9.01 4.65
C SER A 120 -12.07 -9.23 5.70
N VAL A 121 -11.34 -8.18 6.09
CA VAL A 121 -10.34 -8.18 7.15
C VAL A 121 -10.96 -8.60 8.48
N CYS A 122 -12.01 -7.93 8.91
CA CYS A 122 -12.69 -8.22 10.17
C CYS A 122 -13.27 -9.66 10.21
N ASN A 123 -13.83 -10.13 9.09
CA ASN A 123 -14.29 -11.52 8.98
C ASN A 123 -13.12 -12.51 9.13
N ALA A 124 -11.97 -12.24 8.53
CA ALA A 124 -10.78 -13.08 8.69
C ALA A 124 -10.30 -13.08 10.15
N VAL A 125 -10.26 -11.93 10.81
CA VAL A 125 -9.92 -11.80 12.24
C VAL A 125 -10.87 -12.60 13.12
N ILE A 126 -12.18 -12.60 12.84
CA ILE A 126 -13.15 -13.43 13.56
C ILE A 126 -12.84 -14.93 13.41
N HIS A 127 -12.46 -15.35 12.19
CA HIS A 127 -12.17 -16.77 11.92
C HIS A 127 -10.87 -17.22 12.58
N THR A 128 -9.81 -16.43 12.52
CA THR A 128 -8.52 -16.75 13.17
C THR A 128 -8.60 -16.61 14.69
N GLY A 129 -9.41 -15.69 15.18
CA GLY A 129 -9.50 -15.29 16.57
C GLY A 129 -8.40 -14.33 16.98
N LEU A 130 -8.70 -13.42 17.91
CA LEU A 130 -7.74 -12.47 18.48
C LEU A 130 -7.04 -13.09 19.70
N THR A 131 -5.74 -12.89 19.83
CA THR A 131 -5.03 -13.15 21.09
C THR A 131 -5.46 -12.16 22.16
N LYS A 132 -5.06 -12.40 23.40
CA LYS A 132 -5.37 -11.48 24.52
C LYS A 132 -4.72 -10.10 24.27
N GLU A 133 -3.48 -10.10 23.84
CA GLU A 133 -2.70 -8.88 23.58
C GLU A 133 -3.30 -8.04 22.42
N GLN A 134 -3.78 -8.71 21.37
CA GLN A 134 -4.47 -8.04 20.25
C GLN A 134 -5.76 -7.36 20.70
N ARG A 135 -6.57 -8.05 21.52
CA ARG A 135 -7.81 -7.49 22.10
C ARG A 135 -7.50 -6.27 22.96
N GLU A 136 -6.52 -6.36 23.86
CA GLU A 136 -6.12 -5.26 24.74
C GLU A 136 -5.63 -4.04 23.94
N ARG A 137 -4.91 -4.25 22.82
CA ARG A 137 -4.49 -3.15 21.93
C ARG A 137 -5.68 -2.47 21.26
N LEU A 138 -6.56 -3.23 20.63
CA LEU A 138 -7.77 -2.69 19.98
C LEU A 138 -8.67 -1.96 20.97
N GLU A 139 -8.89 -2.53 22.18
CA GLU A 139 -9.67 -1.90 23.25
C GLU A 139 -9.05 -0.56 23.69
N SER A 140 -7.74 -0.54 23.85
CA SER A 140 -7.02 0.69 24.20
C SER A 140 -7.20 1.77 23.14
N MET A 141 -7.13 1.41 21.84
CA MET A 141 -7.33 2.38 20.74
C MET A 141 -8.74 2.93 20.71
N VAL A 142 -9.76 2.10 20.85
CA VAL A 142 -11.17 2.54 20.93
C VAL A 142 -11.40 3.48 22.12
N ASN A 143 -10.86 3.13 23.30
CA ASN A 143 -10.95 3.98 24.48
C ASN A 143 -10.23 5.33 24.28
N GLN A 144 -9.05 5.32 23.65
CA GLN A 144 -8.30 6.55 23.35
C GLN A 144 -9.06 7.47 22.41
N MET A 145 -9.74 6.94 21.37
CA MET A 145 -10.54 7.76 20.45
C MET A 145 -11.58 8.60 21.16
N SER A 146 -12.17 8.10 22.26
CA SER A 146 -13.15 8.84 23.06
C SER A 146 -12.55 9.98 23.88
N MET A 147 -11.23 9.97 24.10
CA MET A 147 -10.51 10.93 24.97
C MET A 147 -9.69 11.96 24.19
N VAL A 148 -9.40 11.72 22.90
CA VAL A 148 -8.54 12.58 22.08
C VAL A 148 -9.36 13.52 21.18
N ILE A 149 -8.75 14.65 20.82
CA ILE A 149 -9.37 15.69 19.99
C ILE A 149 -8.38 16.11 18.88
N GLY A 150 -8.90 16.45 17.70
CA GLY A 150 -8.10 17.00 16.60
C GLY A 150 -7.20 15.99 15.91
N GLU A 151 -5.94 16.36 15.65
CA GLU A 151 -4.99 15.53 14.88
C GLU A 151 -4.72 14.16 15.53
N ASN A 152 -4.70 14.11 16.85
CA ASN A 152 -4.52 12.84 17.58
C ASN A 152 -5.68 11.85 17.32
N LEU A 153 -6.89 12.33 17.00
CA LEU A 153 -8.01 11.46 16.66
C LEU A 153 -7.81 10.80 15.28
N VAL A 154 -7.27 11.56 14.30
CA VAL A 154 -6.94 11.02 12.97
C VAL A 154 -5.91 9.89 13.06
N ASP A 155 -4.87 10.10 13.86
CA ASP A 155 -3.80 9.10 14.05
C ASP A 155 -4.30 7.87 14.80
N THR A 156 -5.20 8.04 15.79
CA THR A 156 -5.78 6.91 16.54
C THR A 156 -6.79 6.12 15.69
N ASP A 157 -7.60 6.80 14.87
CA ASP A 157 -8.50 6.19 13.88
C ASP A 157 -7.70 5.32 12.90
N LYS A 158 -6.66 5.91 12.32
CA LYS A 158 -5.75 5.19 11.41
C LYS A 158 -5.14 3.96 12.08
N ALA A 159 -4.59 4.12 13.28
CA ALA A 159 -3.95 3.04 14.02
C ALA A 159 -4.90 1.87 14.30
N PHE A 160 -6.17 2.15 14.62
CA PHE A 160 -7.19 1.11 14.83
C PHE A 160 -7.42 0.26 13.57
N HIS A 161 -7.61 0.91 12.42
CA HIS A 161 -7.81 0.20 11.15
C HIS A 161 -6.56 -0.57 10.71
N GLU A 162 -5.36 -0.01 10.92
CA GLU A 162 -4.08 -0.69 10.64
C GLU A 162 -3.87 -1.91 11.53
N GLU A 163 -4.23 -1.84 12.83
CA GLU A 163 -4.16 -2.98 13.74
C GLU A 163 -5.09 -4.11 13.30
N LEU A 164 -6.33 -3.80 12.87
CA LEU A 164 -7.25 -4.80 12.33
C LEU A 164 -6.66 -5.55 11.12
N ILE A 165 -5.99 -4.82 10.24
CA ILE A 165 -5.33 -5.39 9.06
C ILE A 165 -4.16 -6.27 9.49
N ALA A 166 -3.32 -5.79 10.42
CA ALA A 166 -2.16 -6.50 10.94
C ALA A 166 -2.57 -7.80 11.66
N ASP A 167 -3.68 -7.77 12.39
CA ASP A 167 -4.23 -8.92 13.12
C ASP A 167 -4.68 -10.09 12.20
N THR A 168 -4.83 -9.84 10.89
CA THR A 168 -5.06 -10.92 9.91
C THR A 168 -3.83 -11.80 9.71
N GLY A 169 -2.61 -11.28 9.97
CA GLY A 169 -1.35 -11.94 9.64
C GLY A 169 -1.10 -12.11 8.13
N ASN A 170 -1.91 -11.50 7.27
CA ASN A 170 -1.79 -11.60 5.82
C ASN A 170 -0.98 -10.44 5.25
N ASN A 171 0.30 -10.71 4.94
CA ASN A 171 1.23 -9.68 4.44
C ASN A 171 0.75 -8.99 3.15
N LEU A 172 0.01 -9.68 2.28
CA LEU A 172 -0.52 -9.05 1.07
C LEU A 172 -1.61 -8.01 1.41
N TRP A 173 -2.51 -8.35 2.34
CA TRP A 173 -3.50 -7.39 2.83
C TRP A 173 -2.84 -6.21 3.52
N ILE A 174 -1.84 -6.45 4.39
CA ILE A 174 -1.08 -5.40 5.07
C ILE A 174 -0.50 -4.44 4.02
N THR A 175 0.28 -4.94 3.06
CA THR A 175 0.94 -4.09 2.05
C THR A 175 -0.06 -3.29 1.19
N LEU A 176 -1.14 -3.92 0.73
CA LEU A 176 -2.13 -3.25 -0.12
C LEU A 176 -2.94 -2.22 0.66
N MET A 177 -3.38 -2.59 1.86
CA MET A 177 -4.23 -1.71 2.66
C MET A 177 -3.47 -0.54 3.26
N GLU A 178 -2.21 -0.71 3.67
CA GLU A 178 -1.35 0.41 4.06
C GLU A 178 -1.26 1.47 2.95
N ALA A 179 -1.08 1.04 1.70
CA ALA A 179 -1.04 1.97 0.57
C ALA A 179 -2.37 2.72 0.38
N VAL A 180 -3.51 2.04 0.53
CA VAL A 180 -4.84 2.64 0.43
C VAL A 180 -5.13 3.56 1.63
N VAL A 181 -4.78 3.15 2.84
CA VAL A 181 -4.93 3.95 4.07
C VAL A 181 -4.15 5.27 3.96
N GLU A 182 -2.93 5.23 3.46
CA GLU A 182 -2.12 6.43 3.25
C GLU A 182 -2.72 7.42 2.22
N VAL A 183 -3.36 6.91 1.16
CA VAL A 183 -4.11 7.76 0.21
C VAL A 183 -5.32 8.41 0.88
N TYR A 184 -5.96 7.68 1.77
CA TYR A 184 -7.21 8.09 2.42
C TYR A 184 -7.00 9.03 3.61
N ARG A 185 -5.78 9.10 4.16
CA ARG A 185 -5.46 9.89 5.36
C ARG A 185 -5.88 11.35 5.27
N GLU A 186 -5.61 12.02 4.15
CA GLU A 186 -5.99 13.42 3.95
C GLU A 186 -7.50 13.63 3.97
N TRP A 187 -8.26 12.62 3.51
CA TRP A 187 -9.73 12.69 3.50
C TRP A 187 -10.31 12.45 4.89
N ILE A 188 -9.72 11.55 5.68
CA ILE A 188 -10.12 11.35 7.09
C ILE A 188 -9.84 12.61 7.90
N ASP A 189 -8.69 13.26 7.72
CA ASP A 189 -8.40 14.55 8.34
C ASP A 189 -9.47 15.59 7.99
N TYR A 190 -9.87 15.66 6.72
CA TYR A 190 -10.97 16.52 6.27
C TYR A 190 -12.29 16.16 6.97
N VAL A 191 -12.66 14.87 6.98
CA VAL A 191 -13.89 14.38 7.62
C VAL A 191 -13.93 14.73 9.11
N ILE A 192 -12.86 14.44 9.86
CA ILE A 192 -12.78 14.72 11.29
C ILE A 192 -12.85 16.22 11.57
N LYS A 193 -12.25 17.07 10.74
CA LYS A 193 -12.32 18.54 10.89
C LYS A 193 -13.72 19.10 10.61
N HIS A 194 -14.44 18.54 9.64
CA HIS A 194 -15.72 19.09 9.18
C HIS A 194 -16.95 18.37 9.76
N ALA A 195 -16.78 17.22 10.39
CA ALA A 195 -17.86 16.55 11.11
C ALA A 195 -18.32 17.41 12.30
N ASP A 196 -19.65 17.60 12.42
CA ASP A 196 -20.26 18.17 13.61
C ASP A 196 -20.15 17.23 14.82
N GLY A 197 -20.56 17.72 15.99
CA GLY A 197 -20.48 16.94 17.24
C GLY A 197 -21.33 15.66 17.22
N ILE A 198 -22.40 15.62 16.43
CA ILE A 198 -23.27 14.44 16.30
C ILE A 198 -22.58 13.38 15.44
N LYS A 199 -22.04 13.77 14.27
CA LYS A 199 -21.33 12.86 13.36
C LYS A 199 -20.06 12.32 14.01
N LYS A 200 -19.30 13.16 14.73
CA LYS A 200 -18.14 12.68 15.50
C LYS A 200 -18.51 11.60 16.51
N LYS A 201 -19.58 11.82 17.28
CA LYS A 201 -20.07 10.81 18.24
C LYS A 201 -20.52 9.52 17.55
N LYS A 202 -21.16 9.62 16.38
CA LYS A 202 -21.55 8.45 15.59
C LYS A 202 -20.33 7.68 15.09
N LEU A 203 -19.31 8.36 14.52
CA LEU A 203 -18.06 7.73 14.09
C LEU A 203 -17.37 6.99 15.24
N LEU A 204 -17.27 7.62 16.42
CA LEU A 204 -16.71 6.95 17.60
C LEU A 204 -17.54 5.72 17.98
N LYS A 205 -18.86 5.84 17.93
CA LYS A 205 -19.77 4.72 18.26
C LYS A 205 -19.62 3.55 17.29
N THR A 206 -19.38 3.82 16.00
CA THR A 206 -19.16 2.73 15.04
C THR A 206 -17.88 1.96 15.33
N HIS A 207 -16.79 2.59 15.77
CA HIS A 207 -15.56 1.89 16.20
C HIS A 207 -15.81 1.00 17.42
N GLU A 208 -16.54 1.49 18.43
CA GLU A 208 -16.96 0.67 19.57
C GLU A 208 -17.77 -0.56 19.11
N MET A 209 -18.73 -0.34 18.20
CA MET A 209 -19.56 -1.45 17.68
C MET A 209 -18.74 -2.46 16.85
N ILE A 210 -17.78 -2.00 16.05
CA ILE A 210 -16.86 -2.88 15.31
C ILE A 210 -16.07 -3.74 16.30
N TYR A 211 -15.43 -3.12 17.30
CA TYR A 211 -14.67 -3.85 18.31
C TYR A 211 -15.55 -4.86 19.08
N ASP A 212 -16.69 -4.44 19.60
CA ASP A 212 -17.62 -5.28 20.34
C ASP A 212 -18.08 -6.49 19.52
N SER A 213 -18.39 -6.26 18.24
CA SER A 213 -18.85 -7.32 17.33
C SER A 213 -17.74 -8.32 17.01
N LEU A 214 -16.49 -7.84 16.87
CA LEU A 214 -15.31 -8.71 16.73
C LEU A 214 -15.16 -9.64 17.96
N ILE A 215 -15.26 -9.09 19.17
CA ILE A 215 -15.14 -9.87 20.41
C ILE A 215 -16.28 -10.90 20.55
N LYS A 216 -17.51 -10.50 20.18
CA LYS A 216 -18.71 -11.35 20.22
C LYS A 216 -18.79 -12.31 19.02
N LYS A 217 -17.96 -12.12 18.00
CA LYS A 217 -18.00 -12.85 16.72
C LYS A 217 -19.34 -12.68 15.98
N ASP A 218 -19.96 -11.52 16.13
CA ASP A 218 -21.24 -11.17 15.50
C ASP A 218 -20.99 -10.49 14.15
N ILE A 219 -20.97 -11.30 13.10
CA ILE A 219 -20.67 -10.85 11.73
C ILE A 219 -21.74 -9.90 11.18
N GLU A 220 -23.00 -10.11 11.55
CA GLU A 220 -24.10 -9.28 11.05
C GLU A 220 -24.02 -7.86 11.62
N THR A 221 -23.89 -7.72 12.93
CA THR A 221 -23.70 -6.41 13.59
C THR A 221 -22.39 -5.76 13.18
N LEU A 222 -21.31 -6.53 13.00
CA LEU A 222 -20.03 -6.04 12.50
C LEU A 222 -20.16 -5.37 11.13
N ASN A 223 -20.77 -6.08 10.17
CA ASN A 223 -20.93 -5.55 8.83
C ASN A 223 -21.82 -4.31 8.81
N ALA A 224 -22.87 -4.27 9.61
CA ALA A 224 -23.74 -3.09 9.75
C ALA A 224 -22.98 -1.90 10.36
N ALA A 225 -22.13 -2.12 11.37
CA ALA A 225 -21.31 -1.07 11.98
C ALA A 225 -20.28 -0.50 10.98
N ILE A 226 -19.64 -1.36 10.18
CA ILE A 226 -18.73 -0.93 9.11
C ILE A 226 -19.50 -0.12 8.04
N ASP A 227 -20.68 -0.57 7.64
CA ASP A 227 -21.50 0.18 6.67
C ASP A 227 -21.84 1.58 7.21
N GLU A 228 -22.34 1.68 8.44
CA GLU A 228 -22.66 2.97 9.06
C GLU A 228 -21.42 3.87 9.17
N HIS A 229 -20.27 3.31 9.52
CA HIS A 229 -19.01 4.04 9.59
C HIS A 229 -18.68 4.71 8.25
N TYR A 230 -18.69 3.93 7.16
CA TYR A 230 -18.35 4.43 5.82
C TYR A 230 -19.44 5.32 5.22
N ASP A 231 -20.72 5.12 5.55
CA ASP A 231 -21.82 6.00 5.12
C ASP A 231 -21.64 7.42 5.68
N ILE A 232 -21.24 7.55 6.95
CA ILE A 232 -20.94 8.85 7.55
C ILE A 232 -19.77 9.53 6.84
N ILE A 233 -18.74 8.77 6.51
CA ILE A 233 -17.55 9.28 5.80
C ILE A 233 -17.92 9.74 4.38
N GLU A 234 -18.66 8.93 3.63
CA GLU A 234 -19.11 9.27 2.27
C GLU A 234 -19.98 10.52 2.25
N GLU A 235 -20.91 10.65 3.20
CA GLU A 235 -21.75 11.84 3.36
C GLU A 235 -20.92 13.11 3.58
N LEU A 236 -19.80 13.02 4.27
CA LEU A 236 -18.93 14.17 4.56
C LEU A 236 -17.94 14.49 3.44
N LEU A 237 -17.63 13.52 2.60
CA LEU A 237 -16.74 13.70 1.45
C LEU A 237 -17.47 14.27 0.21
N GLY A 238 -18.79 14.17 0.12
CA GLY A 238 -19.65 14.73 -0.94
C GLY A 238 -19.70 13.83 -2.14
#